data_ed082853abced49e7e39017801689766
#
_entry.id   ed082853abced49e7e39017801689766
#
_cell.length_a   1.000
_cell.length_b   1.000
_cell.length_c   1.000
_cell.angle_alpha   90.00
_cell.angle_beta   90.00
_cell.angle_gamma   90.00
#
_symmetry.space_group_name_H-M   'P 1'
#
loop_
_entity.id
_entity.type
_entity.pdbx_description
1 polymer ?
#
loop_
_entity_poly.entity_id
_entity_poly.type
_entity_poly.pdbx_seq_one_letter_code
_entity_poly.pdbx_strand_id
1 'polypeptide(L)'
;MLDEFENEEKNAKYREIFHKYFNYATVPFYWSDLEPVYGKPRYAKDSPKVYRRPAPDLCVEYCREHGMRMKGHCLAYDTSKFHPDYLPRDVREAKIMYDKHFAEIGARYADVIEDFDVTNELLCRRFFSKEQPALINEYDYLEWVFEVAKKYFPYNGRIINEAAGLGDSELNVNRTPYYMMIERMLRNGAPCNKVSFQAHSFWRREDEPNCASYRYNPIFTIEQMRLYHDFNLPMQVSEVTLPAYSLDAGDEEIQAEILDLMYRLWFAAPGMEGIVYWNFVDGYAAWAPQGTLEGENYFCGGMLRYDMTEKPILKAYKSLIDSWHTETTVTTDCGGEAVFKGFYGDYDAVVTTEKGESTHSFKLDTHYERPYDIKL
;
A
#
# COMPACT_ATOMS: atom_id res chain seq x y z
N MET A 1 -0.45 -2.28 13.59
CA MET A 1 -0.96 -2.03 14.96
C MET A 1 -1.13 -3.33 15.77
N LEU A 2 -0.10 -4.19 15.83
CA LEU A 2 -0.24 -5.54 16.41
C LEU A 2 -0.60 -5.56 17.91
N ASP A 3 -0.08 -4.62 18.69
CA ASP A 3 -0.23 -4.60 20.15
C ASP A 3 -0.60 -3.20 20.68
N GLU A 4 -1.33 -2.43 19.88
CA GLU A 4 -1.56 -1.00 20.13
C GLU A 4 -3.04 -0.68 20.48
N PHE A 5 -3.88 -1.70 20.61
CA PHE A 5 -5.26 -1.54 21.06
C PHE A 5 -5.33 -1.53 22.60
N GLU A 6 -6.45 -1.11 23.14
CA GLU A 6 -6.65 -0.85 24.58
C GLU A 6 -6.33 -2.04 25.50
N ASN A 7 -6.54 -3.26 25.01
CA ASN A 7 -6.37 -4.48 25.77
C ASN A 7 -5.96 -5.66 24.90
N GLU A 8 -5.50 -6.75 25.52
CA GLU A 8 -5.01 -7.93 24.81
C GLU A 8 -6.11 -8.68 24.06
N GLU A 9 -7.36 -8.60 24.48
CA GLU A 9 -8.48 -9.22 23.76
C GLU A 9 -8.63 -8.60 22.37
N LYS A 10 -8.61 -7.26 22.28
CA LYS A 10 -8.64 -6.54 20.99
C LYS A 10 -7.39 -6.78 20.16
N ASN A 11 -6.21 -6.80 20.79
CA ASN A 11 -4.95 -7.11 20.09
C ASN A 11 -4.98 -8.51 19.46
N ALA A 12 -5.41 -9.51 20.23
CA ALA A 12 -5.53 -10.89 19.75
C ALA A 12 -6.53 -11.01 18.60
N LYS A 13 -7.69 -10.36 18.73
CA LYS A 13 -8.71 -10.35 17.68
C LYS A 13 -8.23 -9.66 16.40
N TYR A 14 -7.52 -8.53 16.54
CA TYR A 14 -6.91 -7.86 15.40
C TYR A 14 -5.90 -8.78 14.69
N ARG A 15 -4.99 -9.41 15.42
CA ARG A 15 -3.99 -10.32 14.86
C ARG A 15 -4.64 -11.49 14.12
N GLU A 16 -5.71 -12.08 14.69
CA GLU A 16 -6.47 -13.17 14.06
C GLU A 16 -7.13 -12.74 12.75
N ILE A 17 -7.82 -11.58 12.76
CA ILE A 17 -8.57 -11.12 11.59
C ILE A 17 -7.63 -10.62 10.49
N PHE A 18 -6.54 -9.94 10.85
CA PHE A 18 -5.67 -9.28 9.88
C PHE A 18 -5.06 -10.28 8.87
N HIS A 19 -4.37 -11.31 9.33
CA HIS A 19 -3.75 -12.29 8.42
C HIS A 19 -4.77 -13.19 7.71
N LYS A 20 -5.99 -13.28 8.23
CA LYS A 20 -7.06 -14.08 7.61
C LYS A 20 -7.56 -13.46 6.30
N TYR A 21 -7.55 -12.14 6.21
CA TYR A 21 -8.14 -11.41 5.08
C TYR A 21 -7.15 -10.64 4.24
N PHE A 22 -5.96 -10.35 4.75
CA PHE A 22 -4.93 -9.61 4.03
C PHE A 22 -3.70 -10.48 3.82
N ASN A 23 -3.13 -10.38 2.62
CA ASN A 23 -1.90 -11.07 2.22
C ASN A 23 -0.69 -10.12 2.08
N TYR A 24 -0.90 -8.83 2.34
CA TYR A 24 0.12 -7.79 2.22
C TYR A 24 -0.02 -6.78 3.37
N ALA A 25 1.09 -6.41 3.99
CA ALA A 25 1.08 -5.53 5.16
C ALA A 25 2.07 -4.37 5.00
N THR A 26 1.69 -3.20 5.49
CA THR A 26 2.58 -2.04 5.60
C THR A 26 3.27 -2.04 6.95
N VAL A 27 4.60 -2.13 6.96
CA VAL A 27 5.46 -2.07 8.14
C VAL A 27 5.93 -0.64 8.33
N PRO A 28 5.76 -0.02 9.53
CA PRO A 28 6.11 1.37 9.75
C PRO A 28 7.62 1.59 9.89
N PHE A 29 8.16 2.55 9.13
CA PHE A 29 9.55 2.98 9.14
C PHE A 29 9.68 4.51 9.29
N TYR A 30 8.74 5.18 9.96
CA TYR A 30 8.85 6.62 10.22
C TYR A 30 10.10 6.92 11.04
N TRP A 31 11.01 7.69 10.48
CA TRP A 31 12.34 7.86 11.07
C TRP A 31 12.31 8.47 12.47
N SER A 32 11.45 9.47 12.73
CA SER A 32 11.28 10.04 14.06
C SER A 32 10.91 9.01 15.13
N ASP A 33 10.08 8.03 14.76
CA ASP A 33 9.63 6.97 15.66
C ASP A 33 10.62 5.80 15.71
N LEU A 34 11.31 5.56 14.60
CA LEU A 34 12.28 4.47 14.46
C LEU A 34 13.60 4.77 15.18
N GLU A 35 14.06 6.02 15.13
CA GLU A 35 15.29 6.46 15.79
C GLU A 35 15.08 7.83 16.46
N PRO A 36 14.28 7.90 17.55
CA PRO A 36 14.02 9.16 18.24
C PRO A 36 15.27 9.74 18.91
N VAL A 37 16.28 8.93 19.16
CA VAL A 37 17.57 9.32 19.71
C VAL A 37 18.67 8.82 18.77
N TYR A 38 19.53 9.71 18.32
CA TYR A 38 20.63 9.39 17.41
C TYR A 38 21.47 8.19 17.89
N GLY A 39 21.70 7.21 17.00
CA GLY A 39 22.43 5.99 17.27
C GLY A 39 21.69 4.95 18.11
N LYS A 40 20.37 5.15 18.37
CA LYS A 40 19.54 4.20 19.13
C LYS A 40 18.29 3.79 18.35
N PRO A 41 18.41 3.06 17.24
CA PRO A 41 17.27 2.64 16.46
C PRO A 41 16.42 1.59 17.20
N ARG A 42 15.10 1.66 17.01
CA ARG A 42 14.09 0.79 17.63
C ARG A 42 13.69 -0.35 16.70
N TYR A 43 14.63 -1.11 16.18
CA TYR A 43 14.33 -2.26 15.32
C TYR A 43 13.82 -3.48 16.08
N ALA A 44 14.46 -3.78 17.21
CA ALA A 44 14.25 -5.00 17.98
C ALA A 44 12.87 -5.02 18.67
N LYS A 45 12.30 -6.24 18.84
CA LYS A 45 10.96 -6.46 19.42
C LYS A 45 10.81 -5.88 20.83
N ASP A 46 11.88 -5.88 21.60
CA ASP A 46 11.96 -5.34 22.97
C ASP A 46 12.26 -3.85 23.03
N SER A 47 12.29 -3.18 21.87
CA SER A 47 12.49 -1.73 21.83
C SER A 47 11.40 -0.98 22.58
N PRO A 48 11.71 0.19 23.15
CA PRO A 48 10.70 1.01 23.83
C PRO A 48 9.49 1.28 22.93
N LYS A 49 8.28 1.17 23.46
CA LYS A 49 7.06 1.50 22.71
C LYS A 49 7.03 2.98 22.34
N VAL A 50 6.69 3.26 21.12
CA VAL A 50 6.32 4.59 20.61
C VAL A 50 4.89 4.51 20.11
N TYR A 51 4.12 5.53 20.37
CA TYR A 51 2.70 5.58 20.10
C TYR A 51 2.32 5.01 18.72
N ARG A 52 1.57 3.90 18.71
CA ARG A 52 1.07 3.20 17.51
C ARG A 52 2.12 2.86 16.45
N ARG A 53 3.39 2.77 16.85
CA ARG A 53 4.50 2.39 15.98
C ARG A 53 5.21 1.18 16.57
N PRO A 54 4.72 -0.03 16.32
CA PRO A 54 5.40 -1.25 16.76
C PRO A 54 6.79 -1.32 16.16
N ALA A 55 7.71 -1.99 16.86
CA ALA A 55 9.04 -2.22 16.34
C ALA A 55 8.97 -3.02 15.03
N PRO A 56 9.73 -2.68 13.98
CA PRO A 56 9.68 -3.38 12.69
C PRO A 56 9.89 -4.89 12.78
N ASP A 57 10.81 -5.38 13.64
CA ASP A 57 11.03 -6.81 13.82
C ASP A 57 9.78 -7.57 14.28
N LEU A 58 8.97 -6.94 15.12
CA LEU A 58 7.70 -7.52 15.57
C LEU A 58 6.72 -7.68 14.41
N CYS A 59 6.62 -6.67 13.54
CA CYS A 59 5.76 -6.71 12.36
C CYS A 59 6.24 -7.73 11.34
N VAL A 60 7.56 -7.76 11.07
CA VAL A 60 8.17 -8.68 10.11
C VAL A 60 7.99 -10.12 10.56
N GLU A 61 8.20 -10.43 11.85
CA GLU A 61 7.99 -11.77 12.39
C GLU A 61 6.54 -12.22 12.21
N TYR A 62 5.58 -11.38 12.61
CA TYR A 62 4.16 -11.67 12.43
C TYR A 62 3.81 -11.95 10.96
N CYS A 63 4.27 -11.10 10.04
CA CYS A 63 4.00 -11.30 8.61
C CYS A 63 4.62 -12.58 8.07
N ARG A 64 5.84 -12.93 8.48
CA ARG A 64 6.50 -14.17 8.07
C ARG A 64 5.80 -15.42 8.61
N GLU A 65 5.37 -15.40 9.87
CA GLU A 65 4.63 -16.50 10.49
C GLU A 65 3.31 -16.79 9.75
N HIS A 66 2.72 -15.77 9.15
CA HIS A 66 1.44 -15.88 8.44
C HIS A 66 1.57 -15.84 6.91
N GLY A 67 2.79 -15.91 6.36
CA GLY A 67 3.01 -15.95 4.92
C GLY A 67 2.61 -14.66 4.19
N MET A 68 2.61 -13.52 4.88
CA MET A 68 2.22 -12.23 4.31
C MET A 68 3.41 -11.54 3.64
N ARG A 69 3.17 -10.95 2.47
CA ARG A 69 4.10 -10.02 1.82
C ARG A 69 4.15 -8.70 2.58
N MET A 70 5.19 -7.91 2.39
CA MET A 70 5.42 -6.69 3.17
C MET A 70 5.90 -5.52 2.34
N LYS A 71 5.46 -4.32 2.76
CA LYS A 71 5.96 -3.02 2.30
C LYS A 71 6.48 -2.21 3.49
N GLY A 72 7.67 -1.64 3.39
CA GLY A 72 8.21 -0.67 4.35
C GLY A 72 7.70 0.75 4.05
N HIS A 73 7.05 1.40 5.00
CA HIS A 73 6.52 2.75 4.86
C HIS A 73 7.05 3.67 5.96
N CYS A 74 7.83 4.63 5.63
CA CYS A 74 8.54 4.92 4.40
C CYS A 74 9.99 5.29 4.71
N LEU A 75 10.87 5.26 3.70
CA LEU A 75 12.29 5.54 3.90
C LEU A 75 12.57 7.04 4.07
N ALA A 76 11.86 7.89 3.34
CA ALA A 76 11.94 9.34 3.43
C ALA A 76 10.54 9.95 3.45
N TYR A 77 10.19 10.59 4.56
CA TYR A 77 8.96 11.35 4.73
C TYR A 77 9.30 12.74 5.28
N ASP A 78 9.57 13.63 4.38
CA ASP A 78 10.23 14.90 4.63
C ASP A 78 9.34 15.95 5.29
N THR A 79 8.86 15.65 6.47
CA THR A 79 8.18 16.60 7.33
C THR A 79 8.80 16.59 8.72
N SER A 80 8.78 17.72 9.41
CA SER A 80 9.24 17.84 10.80
C SER A 80 8.59 16.85 11.76
N LYS A 81 7.46 16.28 11.37
CA LYS A 81 6.71 15.30 12.16
C LYS A 81 7.29 13.88 12.07
N PHE A 82 7.96 13.55 10.95
CA PHE A 82 8.36 12.19 10.63
C PHE A 82 9.87 12.00 10.51
N HIS A 83 10.68 13.06 10.60
CA HIS A 83 12.10 12.90 10.78
C HIS A 83 12.55 13.35 12.18
N PRO A 84 13.69 12.82 12.66
CA PRO A 84 14.16 13.11 14.00
C PRO A 84 14.62 14.58 14.13
N ASP A 85 14.49 15.14 15.32
CA ASP A 85 14.88 16.52 15.63
C ASP A 85 16.36 16.81 15.41
N TYR A 86 17.20 15.77 15.45
CA TYR A 86 18.64 15.90 15.23
C TYR A 86 19.06 15.94 13.75
N LEU A 87 18.12 15.76 12.81
CA LEU A 87 18.43 15.82 11.38
C LEU A 87 18.92 17.24 11.02
N PRO A 88 20.16 17.38 10.48
CA PRO A 88 20.70 18.69 10.19
C PRO A 88 19.98 19.36 9.02
N ARG A 89 19.95 20.69 9.06
CA ARG A 89 19.38 21.49 7.95
C ARG A 89 20.36 21.64 6.77
N ASP A 90 21.66 21.48 7.03
CA ASP A 90 22.65 21.48 5.95
C ASP A 90 22.41 20.28 5.03
N VAL A 91 22.32 20.55 3.72
CA VAL A 91 21.98 19.55 2.71
C VAL A 91 23.01 18.41 2.65
N ARG A 92 24.29 18.73 2.80
CA ARG A 92 25.36 17.72 2.71
C ARG A 92 25.35 16.83 3.93
N GLU A 93 25.20 17.40 5.11
CA GLU A 93 25.08 16.64 6.35
C GLU A 93 23.81 15.79 6.39
N ALA A 94 22.68 16.34 5.93
CA ALA A 94 21.42 15.58 5.80
C ALA A 94 21.59 14.39 4.83
N LYS A 95 22.21 14.57 3.67
CA LYS A 95 22.48 13.49 2.71
C LYS A 95 23.32 12.36 3.33
N ILE A 96 24.30 12.66 4.16
CA ILE A 96 25.11 11.67 4.87
C ILE A 96 24.23 10.88 5.85
N MET A 97 23.35 11.54 6.57
CA MET A 97 22.47 10.88 7.53
C MET A 97 21.40 10.00 6.86
N TYR A 98 20.83 10.45 5.76
CA TYR A 98 19.91 9.64 4.95
C TYR A 98 20.60 8.40 4.37
N ASP A 99 21.82 8.54 3.82
CA ASP A 99 22.59 7.40 3.31
C ASP A 99 22.83 6.34 4.40
N LYS A 100 23.19 6.79 5.61
CA LYS A 100 23.34 5.90 6.78
C LYS A 100 22.01 5.24 7.17
N HIS A 101 20.93 6.01 7.25
CA HIS A 101 19.59 5.51 7.59
C HIS A 101 19.13 4.41 6.61
N PHE A 102 19.26 4.66 5.32
CA PHE A 102 18.93 3.67 4.29
C PHE A 102 19.82 2.43 4.36
N ALA A 103 21.12 2.61 4.64
CA ALA A 103 22.07 1.51 4.80
C ALA A 103 21.67 0.59 5.97
N GLU A 104 21.28 1.16 7.11
CA GLU A 104 20.89 0.40 8.30
C GLU A 104 19.59 -0.39 8.07
N ILE A 105 18.57 0.24 7.46
CA ILE A 105 17.32 -0.44 7.11
C ILE A 105 17.59 -1.51 6.05
N GLY A 106 18.35 -1.20 5.00
CA GLY A 106 18.67 -2.13 3.94
C GLY A 106 19.42 -3.36 4.45
N ALA A 107 20.43 -3.19 5.28
CA ALA A 107 21.18 -4.29 5.88
C ALA A 107 20.31 -5.24 6.72
N ARG A 108 19.18 -4.75 7.28
CA ARG A 108 18.34 -5.55 8.14
C ARG A 108 17.10 -6.13 7.43
N TYR A 109 16.55 -5.42 6.46
CA TYR A 109 15.23 -5.72 5.92
C TYR A 109 15.14 -5.92 4.40
N ALA A 110 16.18 -5.59 3.64
CA ALA A 110 16.11 -5.69 2.18
C ALA A 110 15.85 -7.13 1.68
N ASP A 111 16.31 -8.14 2.43
CA ASP A 111 16.09 -9.56 2.06
C ASP A 111 14.74 -10.12 2.51
N VAL A 112 13.96 -9.38 3.30
CA VAL A 112 12.73 -9.89 3.90
C VAL A 112 11.49 -9.04 3.60
N ILE A 113 11.65 -7.77 3.25
CA ILE A 113 10.57 -6.85 2.83
C ILE A 113 10.68 -6.66 1.32
N GLU A 114 9.61 -6.89 0.61
CA GLU A 114 9.59 -6.86 -0.84
C GLU A 114 9.65 -5.45 -1.43
N ASP A 115 8.88 -4.54 -0.87
CA ASP A 115 8.68 -3.18 -1.37
C ASP A 115 9.02 -2.13 -0.31
N PHE A 116 9.45 -0.95 -0.76
CA PHE A 116 9.61 0.22 0.11
C PHE A 116 9.05 1.47 -0.57
N ASP A 117 8.21 2.21 0.16
CA ASP A 117 7.91 3.60 -0.19
C ASP A 117 9.18 4.42 0.05
N VAL A 118 9.86 4.81 -1.03
CA VAL A 118 11.11 5.59 -0.94
C VAL A 118 10.81 7.00 -0.50
N THR A 119 9.77 7.60 -1.08
CA THR A 119 9.27 8.92 -0.70
C THR A 119 7.77 8.88 -0.45
N ASN A 120 7.28 9.82 0.36
CA ASN A 120 5.86 9.93 0.68
C ASN A 120 5.38 11.40 0.67
N GLU A 121 4.28 11.68 -0.03
CA GLU A 121 3.50 12.92 0.00
C GLU A 121 4.32 14.20 -0.25
N LEU A 122 5.20 14.20 -1.24
CA LEU A 122 6.01 15.37 -1.58
C LEU A 122 5.18 16.54 -2.07
N LEU A 123 4.11 16.28 -2.81
CA LEU A 123 3.22 17.32 -3.38
C LEU A 123 2.33 17.98 -2.33
N CYS A 124 2.11 17.32 -1.20
CA CYS A 124 1.33 17.89 -0.09
C CYS A 124 2.12 18.86 0.78
N ARG A 125 3.42 19.11 0.45
CA ARG A 125 4.32 19.91 1.27
C ARG A 125 4.33 21.39 0.85
N ARG A 126 4.42 22.27 1.84
CA ARG A 126 4.60 23.70 1.60
C ARG A 126 6.09 23.99 1.45
N PHE A 127 6.52 24.38 0.26
CA PHE A 127 7.89 24.65 -0.11
C PHE A 127 8.68 25.59 0.82
N PHE A 128 8.02 26.44 1.58
CA PHE A 128 8.65 27.46 2.41
C PHE A 128 8.45 27.25 3.91
N SER A 129 8.10 26.05 4.33
CA SER A 129 8.04 25.73 5.75
C SER A 129 9.46 25.72 6.33
N LYS A 130 9.70 26.55 7.35
CA LYS A 130 10.97 26.55 8.10
C LYS A 130 11.22 25.21 8.84
N GLU A 131 10.20 24.37 8.89
CA GLU A 131 10.19 23.07 9.58
C GLU A 131 10.64 21.93 8.68
N GLN A 132 10.77 22.15 7.36
CA GLN A 132 11.23 21.12 6.43
C GLN A 132 12.75 21.14 6.27
N PRO A 133 13.40 19.97 6.08
CA PRO A 133 14.80 19.91 5.69
C PRO A 133 15.04 20.66 4.38
N ALA A 134 16.17 21.35 4.28
CA ALA A 134 16.52 22.01 3.03
C ALA A 134 16.69 21.03 1.87
N LEU A 135 17.05 19.80 2.16
CA LEU A 135 17.28 18.73 1.20
C LEU A 135 16.08 18.46 0.27
N ILE A 136 14.84 18.50 0.78
CA ILE A 136 13.64 18.27 -0.05
C ILE A 136 13.46 19.31 -1.15
N ASN A 137 14.03 20.50 -0.97
CA ASN A 137 13.94 21.61 -1.92
C ASN A 137 15.06 21.58 -2.99
N GLU A 138 15.98 20.62 -2.88
CA GLU A 138 17.02 20.44 -3.90
C GLU A 138 16.39 20.00 -5.23
N TYR A 139 16.90 20.57 -6.32
CA TYR A 139 16.37 20.30 -7.66
C TYR A 139 16.41 18.81 -8.04
N ASP A 140 17.46 18.10 -7.61
CA ASP A 140 17.73 16.69 -7.89
C ASP A 140 17.33 15.74 -6.76
N TYR A 141 16.47 16.20 -5.83
CA TYR A 141 16.13 15.41 -4.64
C TYR A 141 15.59 14.02 -4.97
N LEU A 142 14.63 13.91 -5.90
CA LEU A 142 14.03 12.63 -6.29
C LEU A 142 15.05 11.70 -6.92
N GLU A 143 15.84 12.19 -7.85
CA GLU A 143 16.88 11.42 -8.50
C GLU A 143 17.89 10.92 -7.48
N TRP A 144 18.32 11.78 -6.57
CA TRP A 144 19.27 11.44 -5.51
C TRP A 144 18.71 10.40 -4.53
N VAL A 145 17.49 10.59 -4.00
CA VAL A 145 16.95 9.69 -2.97
C VAL A 145 16.65 8.30 -3.53
N PHE A 146 16.22 8.20 -4.79
CA PHE A 146 16.03 6.91 -5.45
C PHE A 146 17.35 6.20 -5.80
N GLU A 147 18.42 6.94 -6.12
CA GLU A 147 19.76 6.34 -6.27
C GLU A 147 20.29 5.79 -4.94
N VAL A 148 20.09 6.48 -3.82
CA VAL A 148 20.41 5.97 -2.50
C VAL A 148 19.57 4.72 -2.19
N ALA A 149 18.29 4.74 -2.50
CA ALA A 149 17.43 3.58 -2.33
C ALA A 149 17.92 2.39 -3.17
N LYS A 150 18.26 2.58 -4.44
CA LYS A 150 18.79 1.52 -5.30
C LYS A 150 20.08 0.89 -4.75
N LYS A 151 20.92 1.69 -4.12
CA LYS A 151 22.19 1.23 -3.52
C LYS A 151 21.97 0.19 -2.42
N TYR A 152 20.96 0.38 -1.59
CA TYR A 152 20.69 -0.45 -0.41
C TYR A 152 19.51 -1.42 -0.58
N PHE A 153 18.66 -1.19 -1.58
CA PHE A 153 17.49 -2.01 -1.93
C PHE A 153 17.51 -2.36 -3.42
N PRO A 154 18.57 -3.05 -3.91
CA PRO A 154 18.77 -3.26 -5.34
C PRO A 154 17.70 -4.11 -6.00
N TYR A 155 17.10 -5.06 -5.27
CA TYR A 155 16.13 -6.03 -5.77
C TYR A 155 14.69 -5.76 -5.34
N ASN A 156 14.48 -4.76 -4.48
CA ASN A 156 13.17 -4.43 -3.92
C ASN A 156 12.38 -3.48 -4.84
N GLY A 157 11.07 -3.46 -4.65
CA GLY A 157 10.23 -2.39 -5.17
C GLY A 157 10.60 -1.06 -4.52
N ARG A 158 10.97 -0.09 -5.35
CA ARG A 158 11.28 1.30 -4.93
C ARG A 158 10.17 2.19 -5.41
N ILE A 159 9.28 2.52 -4.49
CA ILE A 159 8.00 3.14 -4.76
C ILE A 159 8.08 4.65 -4.53
N ILE A 160 7.53 5.43 -5.49
CA ILE A 160 7.11 6.79 -5.21
C ILE A 160 5.65 6.75 -4.76
N ASN A 161 5.34 7.29 -3.58
CA ASN A 161 4.01 7.28 -2.98
C ASN A 161 3.47 8.70 -2.79
N GLU A 162 2.27 8.96 -3.28
CA GLU A 162 1.66 10.29 -3.24
C GLU A 162 0.18 10.27 -2.88
N ALA A 163 -0.25 11.27 -2.10
CA ALA A 163 -1.66 11.49 -1.78
C ALA A 163 -2.45 12.08 -2.96
N ALA A 164 -1.78 12.84 -3.83
CA ALA A 164 -2.33 13.36 -5.08
C ALA A 164 -2.19 12.33 -6.20
N GLY A 165 -3.06 12.35 -7.19
CA GLY A 165 -2.91 11.55 -8.39
C GLY A 165 -4.10 10.71 -8.79
N LEU A 166 -4.95 10.29 -7.84
CA LEU A 166 -6.20 9.62 -8.15
C LEU A 166 -7.39 10.48 -7.75
N GLY A 167 -8.17 10.93 -8.74
CA GLY A 167 -9.43 11.61 -8.51
C GLY A 167 -9.31 13.00 -7.88
N ASP A 168 -8.18 13.66 -7.95
CA ASP A 168 -7.98 14.95 -7.29
C ASP A 168 -8.41 16.15 -8.14
N SER A 169 -8.68 15.97 -9.41
CA SER A 169 -9.14 17.04 -10.28
C SER A 169 -9.82 16.51 -11.55
N GLU A 170 -10.67 17.35 -12.13
CA GLU A 170 -11.23 17.15 -13.48
C GLU A 170 -10.18 17.38 -14.58
N LEU A 171 -8.95 17.71 -14.22
CA LEU A 171 -7.88 17.96 -15.16
C LEU A 171 -7.40 16.66 -15.81
N ASN A 172 -6.95 16.78 -17.03
CA ASN A 172 -6.31 15.67 -17.73
C ASN A 172 -5.11 15.16 -16.92
N VAL A 173 -5.11 13.88 -16.59
CA VAL A 173 -4.15 13.23 -15.67
C VAL A 173 -2.69 13.46 -16.09
N ASN A 174 -2.37 13.43 -17.38
CA ASN A 174 -1.00 13.64 -17.88
C ASN A 174 -0.48 15.08 -17.68
N ARG A 175 -1.30 15.97 -17.15
CA ARG A 175 -0.96 17.35 -16.77
C ARG A 175 -1.08 17.62 -15.28
N THR A 176 -1.35 16.58 -14.49
CA THR A 176 -1.34 16.70 -13.02
C THR A 176 0.09 16.80 -12.51
N PRO A 177 0.33 17.50 -11.40
CA PRO A 177 1.67 17.59 -10.81
C PRO A 177 2.31 16.23 -10.56
N TYR A 178 1.56 15.25 -10.11
CA TYR A 178 2.10 13.92 -9.83
C TYR A 178 2.55 13.19 -11.08
N TYR A 179 1.73 13.18 -12.13
CA TYR A 179 2.11 12.58 -13.41
C TYR A 179 3.39 13.23 -13.98
N MET A 180 3.42 14.57 -14.02
CA MET A 180 4.56 15.31 -14.52
C MET A 180 5.83 15.09 -13.68
N MET A 181 5.69 14.93 -12.38
CA MET A 181 6.79 14.62 -11.46
C MET A 181 7.39 13.24 -11.75
N ILE A 182 6.55 12.22 -11.93
CA ILE A 182 6.99 10.86 -12.30
C ILE A 182 7.67 10.89 -13.68
N GLU A 183 7.03 11.51 -14.68
CA GLU A 183 7.61 11.61 -16.02
C GLU A 183 9.00 12.25 -16.01
N ARG A 184 9.14 13.37 -15.26
CA ARG A 184 10.41 14.07 -15.14
C ARG A 184 11.48 13.20 -14.48
N MET A 185 11.18 12.61 -13.32
CA MET A 185 12.18 11.81 -12.59
C MET A 185 12.63 10.58 -13.38
N LEU A 186 11.71 9.92 -14.09
CA LEU A 186 12.05 8.78 -14.95
C LEU A 186 12.89 9.19 -16.15
N ARG A 187 12.57 10.31 -16.80
CA ARG A 187 13.39 10.88 -17.90
C ARG A 187 14.79 11.26 -17.44
N ASN A 188 14.96 11.67 -16.19
CA ASN A 188 16.25 11.98 -15.59
C ASN A 188 17.00 10.73 -15.08
N GLY A 189 16.41 9.53 -15.24
CA GLY A 189 17.05 8.26 -14.92
C GLY A 189 16.92 7.83 -13.47
N ALA A 190 16.02 8.44 -12.67
CA ALA A 190 15.76 7.98 -11.31
C ALA A 190 15.34 6.51 -11.31
N PRO A 191 15.96 5.64 -10.49
CA PRO A 191 15.71 4.20 -10.51
C PRO A 191 14.46 3.80 -9.70
N CYS A 192 13.38 4.56 -9.86
CA CYS A 192 12.04 4.20 -9.42
C CYS A 192 11.53 3.03 -10.27
N ASN A 193 10.94 2.02 -9.67
CA ASN A 193 10.44 0.85 -10.38
C ASN A 193 9.01 0.47 -10.03
N LYS A 194 8.33 1.24 -9.19
CA LYS A 194 6.89 1.15 -8.90
C LYS A 194 6.30 2.52 -8.60
N VAL A 195 5.03 2.70 -8.91
CA VAL A 195 4.26 3.92 -8.64
C VAL A 195 3.10 3.58 -7.72
N SER A 196 2.82 4.42 -6.74
CA SER A 196 1.65 4.21 -5.90
C SER A 196 0.83 5.48 -5.66
N PHE A 197 -0.43 5.26 -5.34
CA PHE A 197 -1.43 6.30 -5.15
C PHE A 197 -2.14 6.07 -3.84
N GLN A 198 -2.28 7.10 -3.04
CA GLN A 198 -3.22 7.10 -1.93
C GLN A 198 -4.63 7.39 -2.48
N ALA A 199 -5.60 6.68 -1.97
CA ALA A 199 -7.01 6.85 -2.31
C ALA A 199 -7.84 7.20 -1.07
N HIS A 200 -7.32 8.12 -0.27
CA HIS A 200 -8.05 8.66 0.87
C HIS A 200 -9.21 9.54 0.42
N SER A 201 -10.39 9.29 0.95
CA SER A 201 -11.57 10.11 0.76
C SER A 201 -11.78 10.99 2.00
N PHE A 202 -10.78 11.84 2.30
CA PHE A 202 -10.75 12.74 3.47
C PHE A 202 -11.41 14.09 3.19
N TRP A 203 -12.66 14.08 2.78
CA TRP A 203 -13.49 15.29 2.66
C TRP A 203 -14.65 15.23 3.62
N ARG A 204 -15.23 16.40 3.93
CA ARG A 204 -16.39 16.47 4.79
C ARG A 204 -17.63 15.91 4.08
N ARG A 205 -18.60 15.44 4.88
CA ARG A 205 -19.84 14.88 4.33
C ARG A 205 -20.60 15.84 3.41
N GLU A 206 -20.59 17.14 3.73
CA GLU A 206 -21.20 18.17 2.90
C GLU A 206 -20.54 18.34 1.53
N ASP A 207 -19.24 18.01 1.41
CA ASP A 207 -18.48 18.11 0.18
C ASP A 207 -18.53 16.82 -0.67
N GLU A 208 -19.04 15.73 -0.09
CA GLU A 208 -19.05 14.41 -0.73
C GLU A 208 -19.74 14.40 -2.09
N PRO A 209 -20.93 15.00 -2.31
CA PRO A 209 -21.59 14.96 -3.61
C PRO A 209 -20.73 15.53 -4.74
N ASN A 210 -19.90 16.53 -4.44
CA ASN A 210 -18.98 17.12 -5.40
C ASN A 210 -17.73 16.24 -5.60
N CYS A 211 -17.09 15.82 -4.53
CA CYS A 211 -15.87 15.02 -4.58
C CYS A 211 -16.11 13.61 -5.15
N ALA A 212 -17.22 12.96 -4.77
CA ALA A 212 -17.58 11.63 -5.23
C ALA A 212 -17.88 11.59 -6.73
N SER A 213 -18.36 12.69 -7.31
CA SER A 213 -18.75 12.76 -8.74
C SER A 213 -17.58 12.45 -9.69
N TYR A 214 -16.34 12.70 -9.29
CA TYR A 214 -15.15 12.34 -10.05
C TYR A 214 -14.31 11.26 -9.36
N ARG A 215 -14.18 11.27 -8.04
CA ARG A 215 -13.38 10.27 -7.30
C ARG A 215 -13.91 8.83 -7.47
N TYR A 216 -15.23 8.66 -7.46
CA TYR A 216 -15.86 7.36 -7.63
C TYR A 216 -16.44 7.16 -9.06
N ASN A 217 -16.03 7.99 -10.00
CA ASN A 217 -16.45 7.87 -11.39
C ASN A 217 -15.66 6.74 -12.10
N PRO A 218 -16.35 5.68 -12.58
CA PRO A 218 -15.68 4.55 -13.20
C PRO A 218 -14.87 4.91 -14.45
N ILE A 219 -15.42 5.77 -15.32
CA ILE A 219 -14.77 6.18 -16.56
C ILE A 219 -13.48 6.94 -16.23
N PHE A 220 -13.59 7.90 -15.32
CA PHE A 220 -12.45 8.71 -14.91
C PHE A 220 -11.34 7.86 -14.27
N THR A 221 -11.71 6.93 -13.38
CA THR A 221 -10.76 6.00 -12.75
C THR A 221 -10.04 5.13 -13.78
N ILE A 222 -10.77 4.56 -14.75
CA ILE A 222 -10.18 3.74 -15.81
C ILE A 222 -9.21 4.55 -16.68
N GLU A 223 -9.59 5.76 -17.05
CA GLU A 223 -8.72 6.64 -17.87
C GLU A 223 -7.45 7.05 -17.12
N GLN A 224 -7.56 7.37 -15.83
CA GLN A 224 -6.42 7.67 -14.98
C GLN A 224 -5.46 6.48 -14.90
N MET A 225 -5.96 5.28 -14.60
CA MET A 225 -5.14 4.08 -14.50
C MET A 225 -4.42 3.78 -15.83
N ARG A 226 -5.09 3.95 -16.96
CA ARG A 226 -4.48 3.77 -18.27
C ARG A 226 -3.31 4.72 -18.52
N LEU A 227 -3.47 6.00 -18.17
CA LEU A 227 -2.41 6.99 -18.37
C LEU A 227 -1.19 6.72 -17.47
N TYR A 228 -1.38 6.30 -16.23
CA TYR A 228 -0.26 5.91 -15.38
C TYR A 228 0.38 4.59 -15.82
N HIS A 229 -0.38 3.68 -16.43
CA HIS A 229 0.17 2.45 -17.01
C HIS A 229 1.14 2.74 -18.16
N ASP A 230 1.04 3.88 -18.86
CA ASP A 230 1.97 4.28 -19.93
C ASP A 230 3.42 4.45 -19.44
N PHE A 231 3.65 4.60 -18.12
CA PHE A 231 5.02 4.54 -17.57
C PHE A 231 5.62 3.14 -17.58
N ASN A 232 4.85 2.11 -17.92
CA ASN A 232 5.27 0.70 -17.93
C ASN A 232 5.91 0.26 -16.60
N LEU A 233 5.38 0.75 -15.49
CA LEU A 233 5.74 0.38 -14.13
C LEU A 233 4.55 -0.27 -13.42
N PRO A 234 4.79 -1.25 -12.54
CA PRO A 234 3.78 -1.74 -11.63
C PRO A 234 3.19 -0.63 -10.77
N MET A 235 1.89 -0.74 -10.46
CA MET A 235 1.14 0.25 -9.71
C MET A 235 0.54 -0.35 -8.43
N GLN A 236 0.41 0.47 -7.40
CA GLN A 236 -0.33 0.12 -6.18
C GLN A 236 -1.28 1.24 -5.79
N VAL A 237 -2.48 0.90 -5.31
CA VAL A 237 -3.28 1.80 -4.48
C VAL A 237 -2.81 1.57 -3.05
N SER A 238 -1.99 2.47 -2.54
CA SER A 238 -1.19 2.26 -1.33
C SER A 238 -1.93 2.49 -0.03
N GLU A 239 -2.97 3.32 -0.04
CA GLU A 239 -3.68 3.75 1.16
C GLU A 239 -5.12 4.11 0.80
N VAL A 240 -6.06 3.22 1.15
CA VAL A 240 -7.49 3.42 0.86
C VAL A 240 -8.22 3.77 2.14
N THR A 241 -8.94 4.89 2.15
CA THR A 241 -9.93 5.22 3.17
C THR A 241 -11.24 5.61 2.50
N LEU A 242 -12.29 4.85 2.77
CA LEU A 242 -13.65 5.11 2.30
C LEU A 242 -14.51 5.49 3.51
N PRO A 243 -15.11 6.69 3.54
CA PRO A 243 -15.84 7.15 4.72
C PRO A 243 -17.22 6.52 4.82
N ALA A 244 -17.65 6.24 6.05
CA ALA A 244 -19.05 6.05 6.40
C ALA A 244 -19.62 7.30 7.09
N TYR A 245 -18.78 8.16 7.67
CA TYR A 245 -19.12 9.38 8.42
C TYR A 245 -19.94 9.15 9.70
N SER A 246 -20.60 8.04 9.88
CA SER A 246 -21.35 7.69 11.06
C SER A 246 -21.37 6.18 11.28
N LEU A 247 -22.03 5.75 12.35
CA LEU A 247 -22.28 4.34 12.67
C LEU A 247 -23.70 3.90 12.27
N ASP A 248 -24.39 4.69 11.50
CA ASP A 248 -25.71 4.32 10.96
C ASP A 248 -25.57 3.24 9.89
N ALA A 249 -26.47 2.28 9.91
CA ALA A 249 -26.44 1.15 9.00
C ALA A 249 -26.47 1.58 7.53
N GLY A 250 -27.21 2.63 7.18
CA GLY A 250 -27.26 3.15 5.81
C GLY A 250 -25.93 3.74 5.33
N ASP A 251 -25.21 4.44 6.19
CA ASP A 251 -23.89 5.00 5.88
C ASP A 251 -22.83 3.90 5.72
N GLU A 252 -22.87 2.86 6.56
CA GLU A 252 -21.98 1.70 6.45
C GLU A 252 -22.28 0.85 5.20
N GLU A 253 -23.53 0.77 4.76
CA GLU A 253 -23.92 0.07 3.51
C GLU A 253 -23.37 0.83 2.28
N ILE A 254 -23.50 2.16 2.24
CA ILE A 254 -22.95 3.01 1.17
C ILE A 254 -21.40 2.84 1.12
N GLN A 255 -20.73 2.84 2.26
CA GLN A 255 -19.30 2.58 2.34
C GLN A 255 -18.92 1.24 1.68
N ALA A 256 -19.72 0.19 1.92
CA ALA A 256 -19.52 -1.13 1.34
C ALA A 256 -19.74 -1.16 -0.18
N GLU A 257 -20.75 -0.45 -0.69
CA GLU A 257 -21.00 -0.32 -2.13
C GLU A 257 -19.86 0.43 -2.84
N ILE A 258 -19.34 1.50 -2.23
CA ILE A 258 -18.18 2.24 -2.75
C ILE A 258 -16.94 1.34 -2.81
N LEU A 259 -16.70 0.52 -1.78
CA LEU A 259 -15.58 -0.43 -1.79
C LEU A 259 -15.73 -1.42 -2.94
N ASP A 260 -16.88 -2.05 -3.11
CA ASP A 260 -17.12 -3.02 -4.19
C ASP A 260 -16.82 -2.42 -5.56
N LEU A 261 -17.34 -1.21 -5.82
CA LEU A 261 -17.10 -0.49 -7.06
C LEU A 261 -15.62 -0.20 -7.29
N MET A 262 -14.97 0.45 -6.32
CA MET A 262 -13.61 0.95 -6.49
C MET A 262 -12.58 -0.18 -6.54
N TYR A 263 -12.74 -1.22 -5.72
CA TYR A 263 -11.85 -2.36 -5.74
C TYR A 263 -11.91 -3.12 -7.06
N ARG A 264 -13.11 -3.27 -7.67
CA ARG A 264 -13.23 -3.86 -9.02
C ARG A 264 -12.52 -3.04 -10.08
N LEU A 265 -12.63 -1.72 -10.03
CA LEU A 265 -11.95 -0.83 -10.98
C LEU A 265 -10.43 -0.91 -10.85
N TRP A 266 -9.91 -0.85 -9.63
CA TRP A 266 -8.47 -0.93 -9.38
C TRP A 266 -7.92 -2.32 -9.69
N PHE A 267 -8.61 -3.38 -9.29
CA PHE A 267 -8.19 -4.75 -9.58
C PHE A 267 -8.15 -5.05 -11.09
N ALA A 268 -9.05 -4.48 -11.87
CA ALA A 268 -9.08 -4.63 -13.31
C ALA A 268 -8.03 -3.77 -14.06
N ALA A 269 -7.36 -2.85 -13.38
CA ALA A 269 -6.39 -1.95 -14.00
C ALA A 269 -5.11 -2.70 -14.40
N PRO A 270 -4.64 -2.59 -15.66
CA PRO A 270 -3.40 -3.20 -16.09
C PRO A 270 -2.22 -2.70 -15.23
N GLY A 271 -1.35 -3.62 -14.81
CA GLY A 271 -0.18 -3.29 -13.98
C GLY A 271 -0.46 -3.03 -12.51
N MET A 272 -1.71 -3.18 -12.05
CA MET A 272 -2.05 -3.10 -10.63
C MET A 272 -1.57 -4.35 -9.89
N GLU A 273 -0.73 -4.18 -8.88
CA GLU A 273 -0.15 -5.27 -8.08
C GLU A 273 -0.67 -5.32 -6.64
N GLY A 274 -1.26 -4.25 -6.15
CA GLY A 274 -1.72 -4.18 -4.77
C GLY A 274 -2.72 -3.08 -4.49
N ILE A 275 -3.65 -3.38 -3.56
CA ILE A 275 -4.61 -2.43 -3.02
C ILE A 275 -4.54 -2.56 -1.50
N VAL A 276 -4.13 -1.50 -0.81
CA VAL A 276 -3.87 -1.50 0.63
C VAL A 276 -4.91 -0.63 1.34
N TYR A 277 -5.60 -1.20 2.30
CA TYR A 277 -6.59 -0.46 3.09
C TYR A 277 -5.94 0.25 4.28
N TRP A 278 -6.34 1.50 4.52
CA TRP A 278 -5.84 2.34 5.61
C TRP A 278 -6.84 2.40 6.76
N ASN A 279 -6.34 2.36 8.03
CA ASN A 279 -7.18 2.43 9.22
C ASN A 279 -8.24 1.31 9.29
N PHE A 280 -7.80 0.07 9.48
CA PHE A 280 -8.68 -1.11 9.48
C PHE A 280 -9.75 -1.10 10.58
N VAL A 281 -9.54 -0.41 11.70
CA VAL A 281 -10.45 -0.35 12.85
C VAL A 281 -10.83 1.10 13.14
N ASP A 282 -12.13 1.39 13.24
CA ASP A 282 -12.64 2.70 13.60
C ASP A 282 -12.14 3.15 14.99
N GLY A 283 -11.95 4.46 15.15
CA GLY A 283 -11.56 5.05 16.42
C GLY A 283 -10.09 4.89 16.81
N TYR A 284 -9.25 4.34 15.91
CA TYR A 284 -7.81 4.16 16.14
C TYR A 284 -6.94 4.85 15.10
N ALA A 285 -7.42 5.88 14.44
CA ALA A 285 -6.62 6.65 13.51
C ALA A 285 -5.45 7.35 14.22
N ALA A 286 -4.34 7.52 13.49
CA ALA A 286 -3.15 8.15 14.04
C ALA A 286 -3.44 9.60 14.47
N TRP A 287 -2.84 10.03 15.59
CA TRP A 287 -2.93 11.39 16.13
C TRP A 287 -4.32 11.83 16.62
N ALA A 288 -5.32 10.96 16.58
CA ALA A 288 -6.63 11.19 17.15
C ALA A 288 -6.75 10.47 18.53
N PRO A 289 -7.48 11.03 19.51
CA PRO A 289 -7.81 10.31 20.73
C PRO A 289 -8.60 9.05 20.41
N GLN A 290 -8.25 7.94 21.05
CA GLN A 290 -8.91 6.66 20.82
C GLN A 290 -10.40 6.72 21.13
N GLY A 291 -11.22 6.14 20.26
CA GLY A 291 -12.67 6.08 20.43
C GLY A 291 -13.41 7.39 20.23
N THR A 292 -12.74 8.44 19.76
CA THR A 292 -13.37 9.73 19.40
C THR A 292 -13.61 9.84 17.90
N LEU A 293 -14.38 10.84 17.50
CA LEU A 293 -14.57 11.24 16.09
C LEU A 293 -13.67 12.42 15.69
N GLU A 294 -12.50 12.57 16.33
CA GLU A 294 -11.53 13.59 15.99
C GLU A 294 -10.56 13.10 14.91
N GLY A 295 -9.97 14.05 14.16
CA GLY A 295 -9.01 13.73 13.11
C GLY A 295 -9.59 12.76 12.07
N GLU A 296 -8.81 11.78 11.65
CA GLU A 296 -9.25 10.77 10.66
C GLU A 296 -10.35 9.83 11.21
N ASN A 297 -10.55 9.74 12.54
CA ASN A 297 -11.66 8.98 13.12
C ASN A 297 -13.04 9.51 12.69
N TYR A 298 -13.13 10.80 12.31
CA TYR A 298 -14.34 11.44 11.80
C TYR A 298 -14.97 10.67 10.62
N PHE A 299 -14.13 10.07 9.81
CA PHE A 299 -14.57 9.40 8.58
C PHE A 299 -15.19 8.03 8.83
N CYS A 300 -15.06 7.44 10.03
CA CYS A 300 -15.50 6.07 10.32
C CYS A 300 -15.07 5.11 9.20
N GLY A 301 -13.81 5.25 8.75
CA GLY A 301 -13.28 4.59 7.57
C GLY A 301 -12.87 3.13 7.78
N GLY A 302 -12.98 2.58 8.99
CA GLY A 302 -12.58 1.21 9.29
C GLY A 302 -13.49 0.15 8.67
N MET A 303 -12.97 -1.06 8.54
CA MET A 303 -13.75 -2.26 8.21
C MET A 303 -14.31 -2.94 9.46
N LEU A 304 -13.72 -2.63 10.61
CA LEU A 304 -14.22 -3.01 11.93
C LEU A 304 -14.62 -1.75 12.69
N ARG A 305 -15.66 -1.88 13.52
CA ARG A 305 -16.02 -0.84 14.47
C ARG A 305 -15.03 -0.82 15.64
N TYR A 306 -15.10 0.22 16.47
CA TYR A 306 -14.22 0.40 17.63
C TYR A 306 -14.23 -0.79 18.60
N ASP A 307 -15.36 -1.50 18.72
CA ASP A 307 -15.53 -2.70 19.53
C ASP A 307 -15.05 -3.99 18.82
N MET A 308 -14.41 -3.87 17.67
CA MET A 308 -13.97 -4.98 16.82
C MET A 308 -15.09 -5.79 16.15
N THR A 309 -16.33 -5.29 16.13
CA THR A 309 -17.40 -5.92 15.34
C THR A 309 -17.25 -5.59 13.84
N GLU A 310 -17.63 -6.52 12.98
CA GLU A 310 -17.50 -6.38 11.54
C GLU A 310 -18.54 -5.40 10.98
N LYS A 311 -18.10 -4.53 10.07
CA LYS A 311 -18.98 -3.65 9.28
C LYS A 311 -19.38 -4.31 7.96
N PRO A 312 -20.43 -3.84 7.27
CA PRO A 312 -20.82 -4.31 5.94
C PRO A 312 -19.68 -4.28 4.91
N ILE A 313 -18.81 -3.27 4.98
CA ILE A 313 -17.63 -3.13 4.10
C ILE A 313 -16.69 -4.35 4.19
N LEU A 314 -16.51 -4.97 5.36
CA LEU A 314 -15.69 -6.17 5.48
C LEU A 314 -16.35 -7.37 4.79
N LYS A 315 -17.68 -7.49 4.82
CA LYS A 315 -18.40 -8.53 4.08
C LYS A 315 -18.24 -8.34 2.58
N ALA A 316 -18.37 -7.10 2.09
CA ALA A 316 -18.15 -6.78 0.69
C ALA A 316 -16.71 -7.13 0.27
N TYR A 317 -15.72 -6.76 1.06
CA TYR A 317 -14.32 -7.11 0.83
C TYR A 317 -14.11 -8.63 0.72
N LYS A 318 -14.62 -9.40 1.69
CA LYS A 318 -14.55 -10.88 1.67
C LYS A 318 -15.16 -11.45 0.40
N SER A 319 -16.36 -11.01 0.04
CA SER A 319 -17.05 -11.46 -1.17
C SER A 319 -16.26 -11.18 -2.45
N LEU A 320 -15.58 -10.02 -2.51
CA LEU A 320 -14.70 -9.69 -3.64
C LEU A 320 -13.51 -10.64 -3.72
N ILE A 321 -12.77 -10.81 -2.63
CA ILE A 321 -11.59 -11.68 -2.59
C ILE A 321 -11.97 -13.11 -2.97
N ASP A 322 -13.06 -13.63 -2.41
CA ASP A 322 -13.57 -14.95 -2.75
C ASP A 322 -13.94 -15.06 -4.25
N SER A 323 -14.53 -14.01 -4.83
CA SER A 323 -14.93 -13.98 -6.24
C SER A 323 -13.74 -13.90 -7.23
N TRP A 324 -12.57 -13.48 -6.77
CA TRP A 324 -11.36 -13.34 -7.58
C TRP A 324 -10.48 -14.61 -7.58
N HIS A 325 -10.92 -15.66 -6.92
CA HIS A 325 -10.34 -16.97 -7.08
C HIS A 325 -10.86 -17.66 -8.34
N THR A 326 -9.96 -18.36 -9.04
CA THR A 326 -10.33 -19.20 -10.16
C THR A 326 -10.25 -20.65 -9.73
N GLU A 327 -11.40 -21.31 -9.63
CA GLU A 327 -11.50 -22.74 -9.46
C GLU A 327 -12.36 -23.29 -10.60
N THR A 328 -11.81 -24.17 -11.42
CA THR A 328 -12.50 -24.71 -12.59
C THR A 328 -12.00 -26.11 -12.92
N THR A 329 -12.85 -26.90 -13.58
CA THR A 329 -12.47 -28.20 -14.12
C THR A 329 -12.65 -28.16 -15.64
N VAL A 330 -11.65 -28.57 -16.36
CA VAL A 330 -11.67 -28.67 -17.82
C VAL A 330 -11.25 -30.07 -18.26
N THR A 331 -11.73 -30.51 -19.42
CA THR A 331 -11.35 -31.80 -20.00
C THR A 331 -10.55 -31.52 -21.26
N THR A 332 -9.44 -32.22 -21.43
CA THR A 332 -8.63 -32.12 -22.63
C THR A 332 -9.39 -32.71 -23.83
N ASP A 333 -9.15 -32.14 -25.00
CA ASP A 333 -9.61 -32.67 -26.28
C ASP A 333 -8.77 -33.87 -26.74
N CYS A 334 -9.03 -34.38 -27.94
CA CYS A 334 -8.28 -35.50 -28.52
C CYS A 334 -6.80 -35.15 -28.84
N GLY A 335 -6.43 -33.89 -28.87
CA GLY A 335 -5.06 -33.40 -29.00
C GLY A 335 -4.32 -33.28 -27.65
N GLY A 336 -5.04 -33.50 -26.55
CA GLY A 336 -4.50 -33.32 -25.19
C GLY A 336 -4.53 -31.86 -24.73
N GLU A 337 -5.26 -30.99 -25.43
CA GLU A 337 -5.35 -29.55 -25.12
C GLU A 337 -6.61 -29.23 -24.31
N ALA A 338 -6.47 -28.35 -23.32
CA ALA A 338 -7.60 -27.77 -22.59
C ALA A 338 -7.41 -26.27 -22.45
N VAL A 339 -8.51 -25.52 -22.50
CA VAL A 339 -8.51 -24.06 -22.38
C VAL A 339 -9.42 -23.64 -21.24
N PHE A 340 -8.94 -22.78 -20.38
CA PHE A 340 -9.75 -22.14 -19.36
C PHE A 340 -9.50 -20.64 -19.33
N LYS A 341 -10.38 -19.91 -18.65
CA LYS A 341 -10.24 -18.47 -18.40
C LYS A 341 -10.18 -18.27 -16.90
N GLY A 342 -9.16 -17.53 -16.45
CA GLY A 342 -8.94 -17.24 -15.04
C GLY A 342 -8.35 -15.86 -14.80
N PHE A 343 -8.31 -15.46 -13.54
CA PHE A 343 -7.60 -14.26 -13.11
C PHE A 343 -6.08 -14.46 -13.19
N TYR A 344 -5.32 -13.40 -13.27
CA TYR A 344 -3.87 -13.47 -13.13
C TYR A 344 -3.50 -13.93 -11.72
N GLY A 345 -2.53 -14.84 -11.63
CA GLY A 345 -2.10 -15.40 -10.36
C GLY A 345 -1.34 -16.71 -10.51
N ASP A 346 -1.03 -17.29 -9.37
CA ASP A 346 -0.40 -18.61 -9.28
C ASP A 346 -1.49 -19.70 -9.27
N TYR A 347 -1.26 -20.75 -10.03
CA TYR A 347 -2.21 -21.87 -10.21
C TYR A 347 -1.57 -23.20 -9.90
N ASP A 348 -2.35 -24.07 -9.29
CA ASP A 348 -2.07 -25.50 -9.17
C ASP A 348 -3.09 -26.28 -10.02
N ALA A 349 -2.61 -26.91 -11.08
CA ALA A 349 -3.42 -27.79 -11.91
C ALA A 349 -3.26 -29.24 -11.45
N VAL A 350 -4.35 -29.86 -10.98
CA VAL A 350 -4.40 -31.28 -10.71
C VAL A 350 -4.84 -32.00 -11.98
N VAL A 351 -3.94 -32.78 -12.57
CA VAL A 351 -4.22 -33.51 -13.79
C VAL A 351 -4.48 -34.99 -13.44
N THR A 352 -5.70 -35.46 -13.75
CA THR A 352 -6.12 -36.84 -13.54
C THR A 352 -6.03 -37.63 -14.84
N THR A 353 -5.33 -38.75 -14.83
CA THR A 353 -5.19 -39.70 -15.95
C THR A 353 -5.50 -41.10 -15.51
N GLU A 354 -5.53 -42.04 -16.44
CA GLU A 354 -5.64 -43.50 -16.13
C GLU A 354 -4.49 -44.01 -15.25
N LYS A 355 -3.33 -43.30 -15.23
CA LYS A 355 -2.16 -43.64 -14.42
C LYS A 355 -2.17 -43.06 -13.02
N GLY A 356 -3.11 -42.13 -12.74
CA GLY A 356 -3.23 -41.43 -11.47
C GLY A 356 -3.29 -39.92 -11.63
N GLU A 357 -3.06 -39.23 -10.52
CA GLU A 357 -3.09 -37.78 -10.43
C GLU A 357 -1.68 -37.19 -10.29
N SER A 358 -1.47 -36.00 -10.89
CA SER A 358 -0.26 -35.22 -10.72
C SER A 358 -0.61 -33.74 -10.57
N THR A 359 0.15 -33.00 -9.75
CA THR A 359 -0.04 -31.55 -9.55
C THR A 359 1.08 -30.78 -10.24
N HIS A 360 0.71 -29.75 -10.97
CA HIS A 360 1.61 -28.88 -11.73
C HIS A 360 1.32 -27.42 -11.40
N SER A 361 2.31 -26.68 -10.88
CA SER A 361 2.19 -25.27 -10.57
C SER A 361 2.66 -24.42 -11.72
N PHE A 362 1.93 -23.35 -12.04
CA PHE A 362 2.29 -22.38 -13.06
C PHE A 362 1.73 -21.00 -12.71
N LYS A 363 2.25 -19.96 -13.36
CA LYS A 363 1.78 -18.59 -13.21
C LYS A 363 1.08 -18.12 -14.48
N LEU A 364 -0.12 -17.57 -14.32
CA LEU A 364 -0.83 -16.85 -15.38
C LEU A 364 -0.63 -15.35 -15.17
N ASP A 365 0.00 -14.68 -16.13
CA ASP A 365 0.22 -13.23 -16.11
C ASP A 365 0.05 -12.60 -17.50
N THR A 366 0.26 -11.30 -17.62
CA THR A 366 0.13 -10.56 -18.89
C THR A 366 1.17 -10.95 -19.95
N HIS A 367 2.23 -11.64 -19.57
CA HIS A 367 3.31 -12.07 -20.48
C HIS A 367 3.11 -13.51 -20.98
N TYR A 368 1.97 -14.12 -20.63
CA TYR A 368 1.68 -15.51 -20.99
C TYR A 368 1.14 -15.59 -22.42
N GLU A 369 2.04 -15.80 -23.38
CA GLU A 369 1.71 -15.92 -24.83
C GLU A 369 1.73 -17.35 -25.35
N ARG A 370 2.05 -18.35 -24.53
CA ARG A 370 2.21 -19.74 -24.96
C ARG A 370 1.42 -20.69 -24.09
N PRO A 371 0.92 -21.85 -24.65
CA PRO A 371 0.33 -22.90 -23.84
C PRO A 371 1.34 -23.38 -22.78
N TYR A 372 0.84 -23.72 -21.60
CA TYR A 372 1.63 -24.37 -20.57
C TYR A 372 1.68 -25.86 -20.82
N ASP A 373 2.87 -26.38 -21.14
CA ASP A 373 3.05 -27.79 -21.46
C ASP A 373 3.26 -28.62 -20.19
N ILE A 374 2.35 -29.56 -19.94
CA ILE A 374 2.46 -30.55 -18.86
C ILE A 374 2.93 -31.86 -19.43
N LYS A 375 4.07 -32.35 -18.96
CA LYS A 375 4.56 -33.68 -19.30
C LYS A 375 4.03 -34.69 -18.30
N LEU A 376 3.21 -35.64 -18.75
CA LEU A 376 2.58 -36.69 -17.97
C LEU A 376 3.41 -37.98 -17.94
#